data_cddc1802cac91d18c98efb71bb864a75
#
_entry.id   cddc1802cac91d18c98efb71bb864a75
#
_cell.length_a   1.000
_cell.length_b   1.000
_cell.length_c   1.000
_cell.angle_alpha   90.00
_cell.angle_beta   90.00
_cell.angle_gamma   90.00
#
_symmetry.space_group_name_H-M   'P 1'
#
loop_
_entity.id
_entity.type
_entity.pdbx_description
1 polymer ?
#
loop_
_entity_poly.entity_id
_entity_poly.type
_entity_poly.pdbx_seq_one_letter_code
_entity_poly.pdbx_strand_id
1 'polypeptide(L)'
;MAKLDPLWTILSHPEKKFGKWDAGEFFRTGDREAERVLRMCEAHGAGISSGPVLDFGCGVGRMTRAFSRFFPACVGIDVSEEMVDLARKFNADRPHCEFIASAAPVLPFPDQRFDFVFSVLVLQHLPRKNLILGFIAEFIRVAKNNGVIVFQLTDEVPLRHRMQGRRRLWSLLSSLGIPHSWLFKSFGLAPIRMNGISREKVERFIAGADARVQAVERYDPSEGEFHSYYYIVVKRPVASRHGVA
;
A
#
# COMPACT_ATOMS: atom_id res chain seq x y z
N MET A 1 -12.60 -12.19 1.77
CA MET A 1 -11.61 -12.17 2.87
C MET A 1 -11.89 -11.02 3.83
N ALA A 2 -12.03 -9.80 3.37
CA ALA A 2 -12.38 -8.65 4.21
C ALA A 2 -13.57 -8.88 5.16
N LYS A 3 -14.63 -9.55 4.70
CA LYS A 3 -15.80 -9.91 5.54
C LYS A 3 -15.53 -10.98 6.60
N LEU A 4 -14.53 -11.83 6.42
CA LEU A 4 -14.28 -12.97 7.31
C LEU A 4 -13.30 -12.63 8.42
N ASP A 5 -12.25 -11.91 8.10
CA ASP A 5 -11.19 -11.52 9.03
C ASP A 5 -10.44 -10.28 8.48
N PRO A 6 -11.01 -9.08 8.67
CA PRO A 6 -10.49 -7.87 8.06
C PRO A 6 -9.08 -7.52 8.55
N LEU A 7 -8.80 -7.67 9.84
CA LEU A 7 -7.49 -7.31 10.41
C LEU A 7 -6.41 -8.29 9.96
N TRP A 8 -6.72 -9.59 9.96
CA TRP A 8 -5.79 -10.60 9.48
C TRP A 8 -5.54 -10.50 7.97
N THR A 9 -6.50 -10.02 7.19
CA THR A 9 -6.32 -9.79 5.74
C THR A 9 -5.24 -8.74 5.45
N ILE A 10 -5.04 -7.79 6.36
CA ILE A 10 -4.02 -6.74 6.26
C ILE A 10 -2.67 -7.25 6.80
N LEU A 11 -2.68 -7.86 7.99
CA LEU A 11 -1.48 -8.41 8.64
C LEU A 11 -1.68 -9.91 8.90
N SER A 12 -1.19 -10.73 7.98
CA SER A 12 -1.42 -12.18 7.95
C SER A 12 -0.50 -12.95 8.91
N HIS A 13 -0.44 -12.56 10.19
CA HIS A 13 0.27 -13.33 11.22
C HIS A 13 -0.44 -14.66 11.48
N PRO A 14 0.23 -15.82 11.37
CA PRO A 14 -0.40 -17.15 11.50
C PRO A 14 -1.18 -17.33 12.82
N GLU A 15 -0.62 -16.86 13.93
CA GLU A 15 -1.22 -16.96 15.27
C GLU A 15 -2.42 -16.03 15.49
N LYS A 16 -2.56 -14.99 14.68
CA LYS A 16 -3.64 -13.99 14.75
C LYS A 16 -4.84 -14.30 13.84
N LYS A 17 -4.84 -15.44 13.15
CA LYS A 17 -5.90 -15.88 12.24
C LYS A 17 -7.22 -16.11 12.96
N PHE A 18 -8.33 -15.95 12.25
CA PHE A 18 -9.71 -16.18 12.72
C PHE A 18 -10.17 -15.20 13.80
N GLY A 19 -9.94 -13.91 13.59
CA GLY A 19 -10.41 -12.83 14.45
C GLY A 19 -9.67 -12.71 15.77
N LYS A 20 -8.45 -13.26 15.87
CA LYS A 20 -7.64 -13.21 17.08
C LYS A 20 -6.86 -11.90 17.26
N TRP A 21 -6.93 -10.98 16.32
CA TRP A 21 -6.35 -9.67 16.51
C TRP A 21 -7.14 -8.86 17.55
N ASP A 22 -6.48 -8.42 18.61
CA ASP A 22 -6.98 -7.30 19.40
C ASP A 22 -6.83 -6.01 18.58
N ALA A 23 -7.87 -5.19 18.54
CA ALA A 23 -7.87 -3.98 17.71
C ALA A 23 -6.81 -2.97 18.16
N GLY A 24 -6.63 -2.80 19.49
CA GLY A 24 -5.61 -1.90 20.03
C GLY A 24 -4.20 -2.38 19.69
N GLU A 25 -3.93 -3.68 19.82
CA GLU A 25 -2.65 -4.28 19.40
C GLU A 25 -2.39 -4.06 17.90
N PHE A 26 -3.42 -4.30 17.07
CA PHE A 26 -3.32 -4.11 15.63
C PHE A 26 -2.96 -2.67 15.27
N PHE A 27 -3.64 -1.68 15.81
CA PHE A 27 -3.35 -0.28 15.54
C PHE A 27 -1.98 0.16 16.07
N ARG A 28 -1.52 -0.36 17.22
CA ARG A 28 -0.16 -0.10 17.71
C ARG A 28 0.94 -0.61 16.76
N THR A 29 0.67 -1.64 15.94
CA THR A 29 1.62 -2.01 14.88
C THR A 29 1.75 -0.92 13.83
N GLY A 30 0.67 -0.21 13.53
CA GLY A 30 0.67 0.96 12.65
C GLY A 30 1.50 2.11 13.20
N ASP A 31 1.35 2.42 14.49
CA ASP A 31 2.11 3.49 15.14
C ASP A 31 3.62 3.24 15.04
N ARG A 32 4.08 2.02 15.37
CA ARG A 32 5.50 1.63 15.25
C ARG A 32 6.01 1.70 13.82
N GLU A 33 5.18 1.26 12.87
CA GLU A 33 5.54 1.28 11.45
C GLU A 33 5.63 2.71 10.91
N ALA A 34 4.68 3.59 11.26
CA ALA A 34 4.73 4.99 10.86
C ALA A 34 5.99 5.69 11.38
N GLU A 35 6.32 5.51 12.66
CA GLU A 35 7.55 6.04 13.26
C GLU A 35 8.81 5.51 12.56
N ARG A 36 8.83 4.20 12.22
CA ARG A 36 9.94 3.59 11.51
C ARG A 36 10.11 4.19 10.11
N VAL A 37 9.02 4.35 9.37
CA VAL A 37 9.02 4.90 8.00
C VAL A 37 9.46 6.36 8.00
N LEU A 38 8.98 7.17 8.94
CA LEU A 38 9.37 8.57 9.03
C LEU A 38 10.86 8.72 9.36
N ARG A 39 11.38 7.94 10.31
CA ARG A 39 12.84 7.91 10.61
C ARG A 39 13.66 7.43 9.41
N MET A 40 13.18 6.43 8.68
CA MET A 40 13.83 5.94 7.47
C MET A 40 13.93 7.05 6.40
N CYS A 41 12.86 7.81 6.18
CA CYS A 41 12.88 8.95 5.26
C CYS A 41 13.89 10.02 5.70
N GLU A 42 13.89 10.37 6.98
CA GLU A 42 14.84 11.33 7.55
C GLU A 42 16.30 10.89 7.40
N ALA A 43 16.60 9.63 7.73
CA ALA A 43 17.94 9.05 7.61
C ALA A 43 18.49 9.09 6.18
N HIS A 44 17.62 9.04 5.18
CA HIS A 44 18.00 9.17 3.77
C HIS A 44 17.86 10.60 3.21
N GLY A 45 17.66 11.59 4.06
CA GLY A 45 17.54 12.99 3.63
C GLY A 45 16.27 13.29 2.82
N ALA A 46 15.24 12.46 2.94
CA ALA A 46 13.92 12.70 2.37
C ALA A 46 13.03 13.39 3.41
N GLY A 47 13.22 14.70 3.59
CA GLY A 47 12.43 15.49 4.53
C GLY A 47 10.97 15.57 4.07
N ILE A 48 10.04 15.19 4.95
CA ILE A 48 8.60 15.24 4.68
C ILE A 48 8.03 16.51 5.28
N SER A 49 7.38 17.33 4.44
CA SER A 49 6.67 18.53 4.89
C SER A 49 5.42 18.17 5.69
N SER A 50 5.01 19.00 6.63
CA SER A 50 3.84 18.80 7.49
C SER A 50 2.52 19.13 6.79
N GLY A 51 2.26 18.54 5.63
CA GLY A 51 1.05 18.74 4.85
C GLY A 51 0.18 17.47 4.74
N PRO A 52 -0.75 17.41 3.76
CA PRO A 52 -1.62 16.26 3.59
C PRO A 52 -0.89 14.98 3.21
N VAL A 53 -1.37 13.85 3.74
CA VAL A 53 -0.84 12.50 3.48
C VAL A 53 -1.87 11.65 2.74
N LEU A 54 -1.42 10.85 1.78
CA LEU A 54 -2.19 9.79 1.14
C LEU A 54 -1.69 8.42 1.59
N ASP A 55 -2.60 7.60 2.11
CA ASP A 55 -2.40 6.18 2.41
C ASP A 55 -3.16 5.34 1.37
N PHE A 56 -2.44 4.82 0.37
CA PHE A 56 -3.03 4.02 -0.72
C PHE A 56 -3.09 2.54 -0.34
N GLY A 57 -4.30 1.98 -0.39
CA GLY A 57 -4.61 0.64 0.10
C GLY A 57 -4.75 0.61 1.62
N CYS A 58 -5.42 1.60 2.18
CA CYS A 58 -5.48 1.86 3.62
C CYS A 58 -6.15 0.74 4.44
N GLY A 59 -6.91 -0.16 3.80
CA GLY A 59 -7.69 -1.18 4.48
C GLY A 59 -8.61 -0.57 5.54
N VAL A 60 -8.47 -0.99 6.80
CA VAL A 60 -9.24 -0.44 7.93
C VAL A 60 -8.60 0.83 8.54
N GLY A 61 -7.67 1.46 7.84
CA GLY A 61 -7.08 2.74 8.25
C GLY A 61 -5.93 2.64 9.26
N ARG A 62 -5.24 1.49 9.31
CA ARG A 62 -4.13 1.27 10.26
C ARG A 62 -3.02 2.31 10.12
N MET A 63 -2.54 2.55 8.90
CA MET A 63 -1.47 3.51 8.65
C MET A 63 -2.01 4.93 8.58
N THR A 64 -3.20 5.15 8.02
CA THR A 64 -3.87 6.45 8.01
C THR A 64 -4.01 7.01 9.44
N ARG A 65 -4.50 6.17 10.40
CA ARG A 65 -4.58 6.52 11.82
C ARG A 65 -3.21 6.83 12.42
N ALA A 66 -2.21 6.03 12.12
CA ALA A 66 -0.87 6.22 12.66
C ALA A 66 -0.25 7.54 12.17
N PHE A 67 -0.38 7.86 10.89
CA PHE A 67 0.10 9.11 10.31
C PHE A 67 -0.65 10.34 10.86
N SER A 68 -1.90 10.21 11.28
CA SER A 68 -2.65 11.32 11.88
C SER A 68 -2.08 11.86 13.19
N ARG A 69 -1.08 11.18 13.76
CA ARG A 69 -0.30 11.67 14.90
C ARG A 69 0.78 12.70 14.50
N PHE A 70 1.15 12.74 13.24
CA PHE A 70 2.26 13.52 12.71
C PHE A 70 1.82 14.55 11.66
N PHE A 71 0.66 14.35 11.04
CA PHE A 71 0.19 15.15 9.92
C PHE A 71 -1.23 15.68 10.16
N PRO A 72 -1.54 16.90 9.73
CA PRO A 72 -2.81 17.55 10.02
C PRO A 72 -3.99 17.04 9.18
N ALA A 73 -3.72 16.34 8.08
CA ALA A 73 -4.74 15.77 7.20
C ALA A 73 -4.25 14.46 6.59
N CYS A 74 -5.01 13.39 6.78
CA CYS A 74 -4.68 12.06 6.27
C CYS A 74 -5.85 11.52 5.44
N VAL A 75 -5.57 11.07 4.22
CA VAL A 75 -6.56 10.47 3.33
C VAL A 75 -6.18 9.02 3.11
N GLY A 76 -7.04 8.10 3.53
CA GLY A 76 -6.95 6.69 3.21
C GLY A 76 -7.83 6.35 2.01
N ILE A 77 -7.28 5.63 1.03
CA ILE A 77 -8.07 5.14 -0.12
C ILE A 77 -7.90 3.62 -0.24
N ASP A 78 -8.99 2.90 -0.46
CA ASP A 78 -9.00 1.46 -0.69
C ASP A 78 -10.03 1.09 -1.76
N VAL A 79 -9.83 -0.06 -2.42
CA VAL A 79 -10.76 -0.59 -3.42
C VAL A 79 -12.01 -1.21 -2.79
N SER A 80 -11.94 -1.63 -1.53
CA SER A 80 -13.00 -2.31 -0.82
C SER A 80 -13.86 -1.34 -0.01
N GLU A 81 -15.11 -1.14 -0.42
CA GLU A 81 -16.08 -0.36 0.36
C GLU A 81 -16.21 -0.87 1.80
N GLU A 82 -16.20 -2.20 1.98
CA GLU A 82 -16.31 -2.82 3.30
C GLU A 82 -15.13 -2.47 4.22
N MET A 83 -13.90 -2.42 3.66
CA MET A 83 -12.72 -2.00 4.41
C MET A 83 -12.80 -0.52 4.77
N VAL A 84 -13.25 0.31 3.84
CA VAL A 84 -13.43 1.75 4.05
C VAL A 84 -14.49 2.03 5.11
N ASP A 85 -15.60 1.29 5.11
CA ASP A 85 -16.63 1.43 6.16
C ASP A 85 -16.12 1.01 7.54
N LEU A 86 -15.29 -0.03 7.60
CA LEU A 86 -14.60 -0.39 8.84
C LEU A 86 -13.57 0.67 9.24
N ALA A 87 -12.84 1.24 8.28
CA ALA A 87 -11.90 2.32 8.54
C ALA A 87 -12.59 3.53 9.18
N ARG A 88 -13.72 3.95 8.64
CA ARG A 88 -14.54 5.04 9.21
C ARG A 88 -14.99 4.73 10.64
N LYS A 89 -15.42 3.50 10.90
CA LYS A 89 -15.87 3.07 12.24
C LYS A 89 -14.72 3.03 13.24
N PHE A 90 -13.58 2.42 12.88
CA PHE A 90 -12.43 2.29 13.77
C PHE A 90 -11.73 3.62 14.06
N ASN A 91 -11.89 4.61 13.18
CA ASN A 91 -11.20 5.89 13.27
C ASN A 91 -12.17 7.08 13.45
N ALA A 92 -13.37 6.83 13.98
CA ALA A 92 -14.36 7.89 14.23
C ALA A 92 -13.87 8.97 15.21
N ASP A 93 -12.88 8.64 16.04
CA ASP A 93 -12.17 9.55 16.94
C ASP A 93 -11.09 10.42 16.25
N ARG A 94 -10.91 10.30 14.92
CA ARG A 94 -9.90 10.98 14.12
C ARG A 94 -10.54 11.83 13.01
N PRO A 95 -11.08 13.02 13.34
CA PRO A 95 -11.86 13.83 12.39
C PRO A 95 -11.06 14.35 11.19
N HIS A 96 -9.73 14.36 11.26
CA HIS A 96 -8.81 14.73 10.19
C HIS A 96 -8.33 13.54 9.32
N CYS A 97 -8.91 12.35 9.55
CA CYS A 97 -8.74 11.20 8.68
C CYS A 97 -9.97 11.04 7.77
N GLU A 98 -9.76 11.14 6.46
CA GLU A 98 -10.77 10.90 5.44
C GLU A 98 -10.57 9.50 4.84
N PHE A 99 -11.65 8.76 4.55
CA PHE A 99 -11.59 7.43 3.96
C PHE A 99 -12.47 7.33 2.71
N ILE A 100 -11.88 6.94 1.59
CA ILE A 100 -12.52 6.92 0.27
C ILE A 100 -12.42 5.53 -0.34
N ALA A 101 -13.55 4.99 -0.83
CA ALA A 101 -13.58 3.78 -1.63
C ALA A 101 -13.42 4.15 -3.11
N SER A 102 -12.45 3.54 -3.81
CA SER A 102 -12.28 3.73 -5.24
C SER A 102 -11.59 2.54 -5.89
N ALA A 103 -12.20 2.05 -6.98
CA ALA A 103 -11.63 1.03 -7.86
C ALA A 103 -11.05 1.61 -9.15
N ALA A 104 -11.04 2.93 -9.29
CA ALA A 104 -10.54 3.61 -10.49
C ALA A 104 -9.02 3.45 -10.63
N PRO A 105 -8.50 3.24 -11.85
CA PRO A 105 -7.06 3.15 -12.09
C PRO A 105 -6.35 4.50 -11.97
N VAL A 106 -7.10 5.59 -11.89
CA VAL A 106 -6.64 6.97 -11.70
C VAL A 106 -7.14 7.43 -10.33
N LEU A 107 -6.25 8.01 -9.54
CA LEU A 107 -6.59 8.53 -8.23
C LEU A 107 -7.51 9.75 -8.35
N PRO A 108 -8.62 9.84 -7.55
CA PRO A 108 -9.60 10.92 -7.63
C PRO A 108 -9.09 12.20 -6.94
N PHE A 109 -7.84 12.53 -7.17
CA PHE A 109 -7.18 13.68 -6.58
C PHE A 109 -6.50 14.54 -7.65
N PRO A 110 -6.47 15.86 -7.48
CA PRO A 110 -5.70 16.74 -8.37
C PRO A 110 -4.20 16.47 -8.24
N ASP A 111 -3.46 16.95 -9.23
CA ASP A 111 -2.00 16.97 -9.21
C ASP A 111 -1.49 17.76 -7.99
N GLN A 112 -0.36 17.36 -7.46
CA GLN A 112 0.35 18.09 -6.41
C GLN A 112 -0.49 18.40 -5.15
N ARG A 113 -1.29 17.41 -4.70
CA ARG A 113 -2.11 17.53 -3.50
C ARG A 113 -1.37 17.15 -2.21
N PHE A 114 -0.53 16.11 -2.25
CA PHE A 114 0.01 15.47 -1.05
C PHE A 114 1.49 15.76 -0.84
N ASP A 115 1.87 16.04 0.39
CA ASP A 115 3.28 16.17 0.79
C ASP A 115 3.92 14.80 1.00
N PHE A 116 3.11 13.82 1.40
CA PHE A 116 3.55 12.44 1.59
C PHE A 116 2.54 11.45 0.97
N VAL A 117 3.04 10.49 0.22
CA VAL A 117 2.25 9.37 -0.34
C VAL A 117 2.84 8.06 0.16
N PHE A 118 1.99 7.22 0.72
CA PHE A 118 2.39 5.96 1.32
C PHE A 118 1.58 4.79 0.76
N SER A 119 2.23 3.63 0.53
CA SER A 119 1.57 2.38 0.13
C SER A 119 2.42 1.17 0.50
N VAL A 120 1.94 0.33 1.40
CA VAL A 120 2.64 -0.88 1.86
C VAL A 120 1.71 -2.08 1.87
N LEU A 121 2.21 -3.24 1.40
CA LEU A 121 1.48 -4.50 1.27
C LEU A 121 0.30 -4.44 0.29
N VAL A 122 0.32 -3.55 -0.70
CA VAL A 122 -0.78 -3.31 -1.66
C VAL A 122 -0.39 -3.64 -3.09
N LEU A 123 0.67 -3.02 -3.60
CA LEU A 123 1.01 -3.06 -5.03
C LEU A 123 1.24 -4.48 -5.55
N GLN A 124 1.79 -5.38 -4.75
CA GLN A 124 1.99 -6.77 -5.12
C GLN A 124 0.69 -7.55 -5.36
N HIS A 125 -0.45 -7.05 -4.87
CA HIS A 125 -1.75 -7.69 -5.04
C HIS A 125 -2.50 -7.20 -6.28
N LEU A 126 -2.04 -6.16 -6.94
CA LEU A 126 -2.62 -5.68 -8.18
C LEU A 126 -2.53 -6.73 -9.29
N PRO A 127 -3.57 -6.82 -10.16
CA PRO A 127 -3.70 -7.93 -11.11
C PRO A 127 -2.67 -7.95 -12.23
N ARG A 128 -2.06 -6.82 -12.58
CA ARG A 128 -1.13 -6.68 -13.72
C ARG A 128 0.00 -5.71 -13.38
N LYS A 129 1.21 -5.98 -13.92
CA LYS A 129 2.40 -5.14 -13.72
C LYS A 129 2.23 -3.70 -14.24
N ASN A 130 1.49 -3.52 -15.34
CA ASN A 130 1.20 -2.18 -15.87
C ASN A 130 0.32 -1.35 -14.93
N LEU A 131 -0.59 -1.96 -14.18
CA LEU A 131 -1.36 -1.27 -13.14
C LEU A 131 -0.46 -0.85 -11.97
N ILE A 132 0.52 -1.67 -11.59
CA ILE A 132 1.50 -1.30 -10.55
C ILE A 132 2.25 -0.05 -10.99
N LEU A 133 2.80 -0.05 -12.21
CA LEU A 133 3.52 1.11 -12.75
C LEU A 133 2.60 2.33 -12.93
N GLY A 134 1.34 2.10 -13.34
CA GLY A 134 0.32 3.16 -13.43
C GLY A 134 0.07 3.83 -12.08
N PHE A 135 -0.07 3.06 -10.99
CA PHE A 135 -0.23 3.66 -9.66
C PHE A 135 1.04 4.36 -9.16
N ILE A 136 2.24 3.85 -9.48
CA ILE A 136 3.48 4.57 -9.18
C ILE A 136 3.50 5.93 -9.91
N ALA A 137 3.05 5.99 -11.18
CA ALA A 137 2.90 7.26 -11.90
C ALA A 137 1.87 8.18 -11.24
N GLU A 138 0.74 7.63 -10.79
CA GLU A 138 -0.28 8.39 -10.05
C GLU A 138 0.24 8.93 -8.71
N PHE A 139 1.04 8.15 -7.98
CA PHE A 139 1.68 8.63 -6.75
C PHE A 139 2.58 9.84 -7.05
N ILE A 140 3.36 9.77 -8.14
CA ILE A 140 4.19 10.89 -8.58
C ILE A 140 3.33 12.09 -8.99
N ARG A 141 2.21 11.87 -9.70
CA ARG A 141 1.30 12.93 -10.13
C ARG A 141 0.70 13.68 -8.94
N VAL A 142 0.13 12.94 -7.98
CA VAL A 142 -0.57 13.53 -6.83
C VAL A 142 0.36 14.07 -5.74
N ALA A 143 1.62 13.63 -5.70
CA ALA A 143 2.61 14.22 -4.81
C ALA A 143 2.96 15.64 -5.22
N LYS A 144 3.18 16.53 -4.26
CA LYS A 144 3.68 17.89 -4.48
C LYS A 144 5.13 17.88 -4.99
N ASN A 145 5.57 18.98 -5.54
CA ASN A 145 7.00 19.19 -5.80
C ASN A 145 7.79 19.04 -4.49
N ASN A 146 8.87 18.27 -4.53
CA ASN A 146 9.65 17.80 -3.37
C ASN A 146 8.87 16.90 -2.40
N GLY A 147 7.62 16.53 -2.72
CA GLY A 147 6.85 15.56 -1.95
C GLY A 147 7.52 14.19 -1.94
N VAL A 148 7.39 13.51 -0.82
CA VAL A 148 7.99 12.19 -0.59
C VAL A 148 6.95 11.11 -0.85
N ILE A 149 7.37 10.06 -1.54
CA ILE A 149 6.55 8.89 -1.85
C ILE A 149 7.28 7.67 -1.28
N VAL A 150 6.62 6.92 -0.42
CA VAL A 150 7.15 5.64 0.08
C VAL A 150 6.19 4.54 -0.30
N PHE A 151 6.69 3.57 -1.06
CA PHE A 151 5.91 2.37 -1.35
C PHE A 151 6.77 1.11 -1.20
N GLN A 152 6.09 0.02 -0.82
CA GLN A 152 6.71 -1.29 -0.80
C GLN A 152 6.31 -2.05 -2.05
N LEU A 153 7.27 -2.75 -2.65
CA LEU A 153 7.02 -3.64 -3.78
C LEU A 153 7.92 -4.87 -3.69
N THR A 154 7.32 -6.02 -4.00
CA THR A 154 8.04 -7.28 -4.13
C THR A 154 8.85 -7.28 -5.42
N ASP A 155 10.07 -7.79 -5.34
CA ASP A 155 10.94 -8.08 -6.48
C ASP A 155 10.35 -9.21 -7.36
N GLU A 156 11.10 -9.75 -8.26
CA GLU A 156 10.61 -10.82 -9.12
C GLU A 156 10.13 -12.03 -8.29
N VAL A 157 8.87 -12.37 -8.48
CA VAL A 157 8.26 -13.54 -7.84
C VAL A 157 8.78 -14.80 -8.53
N PRO A 158 9.37 -15.77 -7.82
CA PRO A 158 9.84 -17.04 -8.39
C PRO A 158 8.76 -17.74 -9.21
N LEU A 159 9.18 -18.47 -10.26
CA LEU A 159 8.25 -19.09 -11.22
C LEU A 159 7.21 -20.01 -10.55
N ARG A 160 7.61 -20.78 -9.53
CA ARG A 160 6.71 -21.64 -8.73
C ARG A 160 5.52 -20.89 -8.14
N HIS A 161 5.72 -19.63 -7.70
CA HIS A 161 4.67 -18.77 -7.14
C HIS A 161 3.90 -17.99 -8.22
N ARG A 162 4.55 -17.71 -9.37
CA ARG A 162 3.87 -17.10 -10.53
C ARG A 162 2.78 -18.01 -11.10
N MET A 163 2.92 -19.34 -10.96
CA MET A 163 1.90 -20.31 -11.38
C MET A 163 0.62 -20.20 -10.55
N GLN A 164 0.67 -19.59 -9.35
CA GLN A 164 -0.47 -19.35 -8.47
C GLN A 164 -1.38 -20.58 -8.27
N GLY A 165 -0.78 -21.76 -8.08
CA GLY A 165 -1.50 -23.05 -8.01
C GLY A 165 -2.61 -23.03 -6.96
N ARG A 166 -2.34 -22.53 -5.74
CA ARG A 166 -3.33 -22.41 -4.67
C ARG A 166 -4.51 -21.51 -5.06
N ARG A 167 -4.25 -20.41 -5.76
CA ARG A 167 -5.29 -19.51 -6.26
C ARG A 167 -6.11 -20.16 -7.38
N ARG A 168 -5.47 -20.89 -8.30
CA ARG A 168 -6.17 -21.61 -9.37
C ARG A 168 -7.06 -22.69 -8.77
N LEU A 169 -6.56 -23.44 -7.79
CA LEU A 169 -7.37 -24.42 -7.06
C LEU A 169 -8.54 -23.75 -6.34
N TRP A 170 -8.31 -22.64 -5.64
CA TRP A 170 -9.38 -21.85 -5.04
C TRP A 170 -10.44 -21.45 -6.08
N SER A 171 -10.02 -20.92 -7.24
CA SER A 171 -10.95 -20.51 -8.31
C SER A 171 -11.78 -21.68 -8.84
N LEU A 172 -11.13 -22.82 -9.07
CA LEU A 172 -11.83 -24.05 -9.51
C LEU A 172 -12.85 -24.54 -8.49
N LEU A 173 -12.46 -24.64 -7.21
CA LEU A 173 -13.35 -25.10 -6.16
C LEU A 173 -14.50 -24.10 -5.90
N SER A 174 -14.25 -22.82 -6.03
CA SER A 174 -15.27 -21.78 -5.95
C SER A 174 -16.27 -21.86 -7.10
N SER A 175 -15.82 -22.16 -8.33
CA SER A 175 -16.71 -22.34 -9.49
C SER A 175 -17.59 -23.59 -9.38
N LEU A 176 -17.19 -24.56 -8.56
CA LEU A 176 -17.99 -25.75 -8.20
C LEU A 176 -18.96 -25.49 -7.05
N GLY A 177 -19.14 -24.23 -6.62
CA GLY A 177 -20.08 -23.82 -5.59
C GLY A 177 -19.60 -24.02 -4.15
N ILE A 178 -18.32 -24.37 -3.92
CA ILE A 178 -17.80 -24.55 -2.57
C ILE A 178 -17.67 -23.18 -1.88
N PRO A 179 -18.24 -22.99 -0.66
CA PRO A 179 -18.25 -21.72 0.02
C PRO A 179 -16.82 -21.19 0.30
N HIS A 180 -16.59 -19.91 0.01
CA HIS A 180 -15.28 -19.27 0.20
C HIS A 180 -14.78 -19.32 1.66
N SER A 181 -15.72 -19.22 2.62
CA SER A 181 -15.43 -19.34 4.05
C SER A 181 -14.90 -20.73 4.43
N TRP A 182 -15.44 -21.78 3.82
CA TRP A 182 -14.99 -23.14 4.05
C TRP A 182 -13.62 -23.40 3.42
N LEU A 183 -13.38 -22.94 2.17
CA LEU A 183 -12.08 -23.03 1.52
C LEU A 183 -10.97 -22.35 2.34
N PHE A 184 -11.30 -21.19 2.91
CA PHE A 184 -10.36 -20.46 3.75
C PHE A 184 -10.10 -21.13 5.11
N LYS A 185 -11.16 -21.54 5.81
CA LYS A 185 -11.06 -22.14 7.15
C LYS A 185 -10.41 -23.53 7.14
N SER A 186 -10.79 -24.39 6.16
CA SER A 186 -10.37 -25.79 6.12
C SER A 186 -9.03 -26.00 5.40
N PHE A 187 -8.73 -25.23 4.34
CA PHE A 187 -7.53 -25.43 3.51
C PHE A 187 -6.61 -24.20 3.46
N GLY A 188 -7.00 -23.10 4.08
CA GLY A 188 -6.26 -21.84 3.99
C GLY A 188 -6.17 -21.30 2.55
N LEU A 189 -7.07 -21.71 1.67
CA LEU A 189 -7.10 -21.25 0.28
C LEU A 189 -7.74 -19.88 0.20
N ALA A 190 -7.07 -18.95 -0.49
CA ALA A 190 -7.55 -17.58 -0.68
C ALA A 190 -7.20 -17.08 -2.09
N PRO A 191 -7.96 -16.12 -2.65
CA PRO A 191 -7.72 -15.58 -3.99
C PRO A 191 -6.56 -14.57 -4.02
N ILE A 192 -5.54 -14.75 -3.19
CA ILE A 192 -4.42 -13.84 -3.06
C ILE A 192 -3.55 -13.93 -4.33
N ARG A 193 -3.30 -12.77 -4.94
CA ARG A 193 -2.34 -12.63 -6.03
C ARG A 193 -1.02 -12.11 -5.45
N MET A 194 0.07 -12.51 -6.09
CA MET A 194 1.40 -11.95 -5.83
C MET A 194 2.05 -11.62 -7.17
N ASN A 195 2.31 -10.35 -7.37
CA ASN A 195 3.05 -9.83 -8.51
C ASN A 195 4.26 -9.05 -8.01
N GLY A 196 5.34 -9.11 -8.76
CA GLY A 196 6.54 -8.35 -8.47
C GLY A 196 7.10 -7.73 -9.75
N ILE A 197 7.89 -6.70 -9.58
CA ILE A 197 8.64 -6.03 -10.65
C ILE A 197 10.07 -5.90 -10.15
N SER A 198 11.06 -6.29 -10.98
CA SER A 198 12.45 -6.20 -10.57
C SER A 198 12.84 -4.77 -10.23
N ARG A 199 13.70 -4.65 -9.23
CA ARG A 199 14.18 -3.36 -8.71
C ARG A 199 14.67 -2.45 -9.84
N GLU A 200 15.47 -2.96 -10.77
CA GLU A 200 16.03 -2.18 -11.89
C GLU A 200 14.94 -1.63 -12.82
N LYS A 201 13.83 -2.37 -12.99
CA LYS A 201 12.68 -1.89 -13.80
C LYS A 201 11.92 -0.78 -13.12
N VAL A 202 11.74 -0.87 -11.79
CA VAL A 202 11.08 0.17 -10.99
C VAL A 202 11.94 1.44 -11.00
N GLU A 203 13.24 1.32 -10.72
CA GLU A 203 14.18 2.45 -10.72
C GLU A 203 14.26 3.14 -12.09
N ARG A 204 14.33 2.35 -13.17
CA ARG A 204 14.30 2.87 -14.55
C ARG A 204 12.99 3.59 -14.86
N PHE A 205 11.85 3.06 -14.42
CA PHE A 205 10.56 3.70 -14.63
C PHE A 205 10.48 5.06 -13.92
N ILE A 206 10.92 5.12 -12.66
CA ILE A 206 10.94 6.36 -11.88
C ILE A 206 11.94 7.37 -12.47
N ALA A 207 13.10 6.92 -12.96
CA ALA A 207 14.09 7.80 -13.60
C ALA A 207 13.56 8.47 -14.88
N GLY A 208 12.64 7.82 -15.58
CA GLY A 208 11.94 8.37 -16.75
C GLY A 208 10.76 9.29 -16.42
N ALA A 209 10.42 9.45 -15.13
CA ALA A 209 9.36 10.33 -14.65
C ALA A 209 9.94 11.58 -13.95
N ASP A 210 9.06 12.52 -13.58
CA ASP A 210 9.45 13.72 -12.82
C ASP A 210 9.71 13.40 -11.32
N ALA A 211 10.54 12.38 -11.08
CA ALA A 211 10.88 11.92 -9.74
C ALA A 211 12.31 11.35 -9.70
N ARG A 212 12.81 11.11 -8.50
CA ARG A 212 14.07 10.39 -8.29
C ARG A 212 13.92 9.38 -7.14
N VAL A 213 14.52 8.23 -7.28
CA VAL A 213 14.70 7.30 -6.17
C VAL A 213 15.75 7.89 -5.23
N GLN A 214 15.35 8.19 -4.01
CA GLN A 214 16.24 8.72 -2.97
C GLN A 214 16.98 7.59 -2.28
N ALA A 215 16.26 6.49 -1.96
CA ALA A 215 16.83 5.28 -1.38
C ALA A 215 15.95 4.06 -1.68
N VAL A 216 16.54 2.88 -1.57
CA VAL A 216 15.84 1.61 -1.60
C VAL A 216 16.33 0.80 -0.41
N GLU A 217 15.41 0.45 0.50
CA GLU A 217 15.70 -0.39 1.65
C GLU A 217 15.01 -1.75 1.53
N ARG A 218 15.66 -2.78 2.04
CA ARG A 218 15.02 -4.09 2.10
C ARG A 218 13.86 -4.06 3.09
N TYR A 219 12.69 -4.42 2.61
CA TYR A 219 11.56 -4.72 3.47
C TYR A 219 11.75 -6.15 3.97
N ASP A 220 12.06 -6.29 5.24
CA ASP A 220 12.20 -7.60 5.88
C ASP A 220 11.01 -7.86 6.79
N PRO A 221 9.95 -8.49 6.29
CA PRO A 221 9.08 -9.25 7.16
C PRO A 221 9.86 -10.53 7.44
N SER A 222 10.17 -10.80 8.68
CA SER A 222 11.04 -11.87 9.19
C SER A 222 10.76 -13.31 8.70
N GLU A 223 9.85 -13.52 7.75
CA GLU A 223 9.37 -14.81 7.29
C GLU A 223 8.82 -14.82 5.85
N GLY A 224 9.45 -14.19 4.89
CA GLY A 224 8.95 -14.22 3.51
C GLY A 224 9.95 -14.77 2.51
N GLU A 225 9.55 -15.76 1.69
CA GLU A 225 10.33 -16.26 0.53
C GLU A 225 10.56 -15.19 -0.55
N PHE A 226 10.04 -13.98 -0.38
CA PHE A 226 10.05 -12.92 -1.39
C PHE A 226 10.90 -11.76 -0.92
N HIS A 227 11.86 -11.36 -1.74
CA HIS A 227 12.56 -10.09 -1.55
C HIS A 227 11.60 -8.95 -1.87
N SER A 228 11.37 -8.09 -0.90
CA SER A 228 10.58 -6.89 -1.06
C SER A 228 11.40 -5.68 -0.65
N TYR A 229 11.12 -4.55 -1.24
CA TYR A 229 11.86 -3.30 -0.98
C TYR A 229 10.90 -2.16 -0.69
N TYR A 230 11.31 -1.30 0.22
CA TYR A 230 10.81 0.07 0.31
C TYR A 230 11.55 0.94 -0.69
N TYR A 231 10.79 1.67 -1.46
CA TYR A 231 11.30 2.73 -2.33
C TYR A 231 10.95 4.06 -1.69
N ILE A 232 11.96 4.86 -1.41
CA ILE A 232 11.81 6.26 -1.01
C ILE A 232 12.06 7.09 -2.26
N VAL A 233 11.03 7.77 -2.72
CA VAL A 233 11.03 8.53 -3.97
C VAL A 233 10.68 9.98 -3.66
N VAL A 234 11.40 10.91 -4.28
CA VAL A 234 11.13 12.34 -4.15
C VAL A 234 10.73 12.88 -5.52
N LYS A 235 9.59 13.56 -5.59
CA LYS A 235 9.14 14.21 -6.82
C LYS A 235 10.04 15.41 -7.11
N ARG A 236 10.50 15.52 -8.35
CA ARG A 236 11.27 16.68 -8.81
C ARG A 236 10.35 17.87 -9.03
N PRO A 237 10.81 19.09 -8.73
CA PRO A 237 10.11 20.29 -9.17
C PRO A 237 9.98 20.27 -10.70
N VAL A 238 8.76 20.45 -11.19
CA VAL A 238 8.56 20.69 -12.62
C VAL A 238 9.24 22.00 -12.94
N ALA A 239 10.30 21.97 -13.76
CA ALA A 239 10.91 23.20 -14.25
C ALA A 239 9.82 24.03 -14.90
N SER A 240 9.58 25.24 -14.39
CA SER A 240 8.64 26.18 -15.00
C SER A 240 9.11 26.41 -16.44
N ARG A 241 8.37 25.88 -17.40
CA ARG A 241 8.52 26.28 -18.81
C ARG A 241 8.04 27.72 -18.94
N HIS A 242 8.79 28.66 -18.34
CA HIS A 242 8.54 30.06 -18.54
C HIS A 242 9.42 30.54 -19.69
N GLY A 243 8.74 30.83 -20.78
CA GLY A 243 8.98 31.96 -21.65
C GLY A 243 10.24 31.89 -22.51
N VAL A 244 10.07 31.44 -23.74
CA VAL A 244 10.64 32.24 -24.83
C VAL A 244 9.46 32.96 -25.48
N ALA A 245 9.33 34.22 -25.11
CA ALA A 245 8.54 35.21 -25.85
C ALA A 245 9.42 35.73 -26.98
#